data_8ce045c0cb1d25ef6c83d76bea4b3a4d
#
_entry.id   8ce045c0cb1d25ef6c83d76bea4b3a4d
#
_cell.length_a   1.000
_cell.length_b   1.000
_cell.length_c   1.000
_cell.angle_alpha   90.00
_cell.angle_beta   90.00
_cell.angle_gamma   90.00
#
_symmetry.space_group_name_H-M   'P 1'
#
loop_
_entity.id
_entity.type
_entity.pdbx_description
1 polymer ?
#
loop_
_entity_poly.entity_id
_entity_poly.type
_entity_poly.pdbx_seq_one_letter_code
_entity_poly.pdbx_strand_id
1 'polypeptide(L)'
;ARELDIEKTFECGQCFRWNADENGVYRGTAFGYPAQVWTEDGEVYLCSDAPEKMWREYFDLDRDYAGISAGFHGGEYLDSCIAYGQGIRILRQEPWEALCSFIISQCNNISRIKGIVERLCESFGEPVEFEGAVYYAFPSAQRIAALEPGALDVLRCGYRAPYIMSAAQAVADGSLDLEA
;
A
#
# COMPACT_ATOMS: atom_id res chain seq x y z
N ALA A 1 19.12 0.17 0.13
CA ALA A 1 19.10 1.62 -0.13
C ALA A 1 19.36 2.38 1.17
N ARG A 2 20.42 3.19 1.21
CA ARG A 2 20.85 3.91 2.43
C ARG A 2 19.91 5.03 2.93
N GLU A 3 18.89 5.36 2.16
CA GLU A 3 17.99 6.50 2.43
C GLU A 3 16.52 6.07 2.46
N LEU A 4 16.24 4.83 2.80
CA LEU A 4 14.88 4.31 2.96
C LEU A 4 14.69 3.84 4.40
N ASP A 5 13.74 4.42 5.10
CA ASP A 5 13.23 3.97 6.39
C ASP A 5 11.92 3.22 6.15
N ILE A 6 11.97 1.89 6.21
CA ILE A 6 10.81 1.04 5.88
C ILE A 6 9.72 1.16 6.92
N GLU A 7 10.05 1.28 8.21
CA GLU A 7 9.08 1.43 9.28
C GLU A 7 8.27 2.72 9.10
N LYS A 8 8.95 3.86 8.99
CA LYS A 8 8.28 5.13 8.76
C LYS A 8 7.49 5.15 7.44
N THR A 9 8.03 4.51 6.38
CA THR A 9 7.38 4.47 5.07
C THR A 9 6.09 3.64 5.11
N PHE A 10 6.07 2.50 5.80
CA PHE A 10 4.89 1.63 5.85
C PHE A 10 3.88 2.04 6.94
N GLU A 11 4.33 2.69 8.02
CA GLU A 11 3.44 3.02 9.15
C GLU A 11 2.94 4.48 9.15
N CYS A 12 3.33 5.31 8.15
CA CYS A 12 2.82 6.69 8.03
C CYS A 12 1.38 6.79 7.50
N GLY A 13 0.72 5.67 7.22
CA GLY A 13 -0.68 5.64 6.81
C GLY A 13 -0.94 5.82 5.31
N GLN A 14 0.08 5.67 4.47
CA GLN A 14 -0.07 5.69 3.01
C GLN A 14 -0.41 4.33 2.38
N CYS A 15 -0.10 3.22 3.06
CA CYS A 15 -0.36 1.85 2.62
C CYS A 15 -0.82 0.98 3.78
N PHE A 16 -1.52 -0.15 3.49
CA PHE A 16 -2.18 -0.93 4.53
C PHE A 16 -1.98 -2.45 4.36
N ARG A 17 -1.09 -2.86 3.45
CA ARG A 17 -0.83 -4.28 3.18
C ARG A 17 0.50 -4.80 3.73
N TRP A 18 1.26 -3.95 4.38
CA TRP A 18 2.53 -4.31 5.01
C TRP A 18 2.36 -4.51 6.50
N ASN A 19 2.79 -5.66 7.00
CA ASN A 19 2.71 -6.01 8.41
C ASN A 19 4.07 -6.52 8.89
N ALA A 20 4.61 -5.92 9.95
CA ALA A 20 5.84 -6.38 10.59
C ALA A 20 5.58 -7.61 11.45
N ASP A 21 6.51 -8.55 11.47
CA ASP A 21 6.57 -9.61 12.47
C ASP A 21 7.38 -9.16 13.71
N GLU A 22 7.54 -10.08 14.66
CA GLU A 22 8.28 -9.85 15.91
C GLU A 22 9.78 -9.54 15.71
N ASN A 23 10.32 -9.86 14.54
CA ASN A 23 11.72 -9.62 14.17
C ASN A 23 11.88 -8.34 13.33
N GLY A 24 10.79 -7.58 13.10
CA GLY A 24 10.81 -6.37 12.28
C GLY A 24 10.86 -6.64 10.77
N VAL A 25 10.59 -7.88 10.33
CA VAL A 25 10.44 -8.20 8.90
C VAL A 25 9.04 -7.86 8.45
N TYR A 26 8.92 -6.92 7.53
CA TYR A 26 7.65 -6.57 6.91
C TYR A 26 7.30 -7.56 5.81
N ARG A 27 6.08 -8.11 5.88
CA ARG A 27 5.50 -8.94 4.84
C ARG A 27 4.30 -8.25 4.24
N GLY A 28 4.20 -8.31 2.92
CA GLY A 28 3.10 -7.67 2.21
C GLY A 28 3.06 -8.04 0.75
N THR A 29 2.18 -7.36 0.02
CA THR A 29 1.99 -7.59 -1.42
C THR A 29 1.82 -6.24 -2.11
N ALA A 30 2.47 -6.05 -3.26
CA ALA A 30 2.24 -4.91 -4.14
C ALA A 30 2.21 -5.39 -5.59
N PHE A 31 1.31 -4.85 -6.41
CA PHE A 31 1.10 -5.26 -7.81
C PHE A 31 0.90 -6.77 -8.00
N GLY A 32 0.30 -7.44 -7.01
CA GLY A 32 0.11 -8.89 -7.00
C GLY A 32 1.35 -9.72 -6.61
N TYR A 33 2.49 -9.10 -6.33
CA TYR A 33 3.70 -9.79 -5.92
C TYR A 33 3.91 -9.70 -4.41
N PRO A 34 3.97 -10.85 -3.70
CA PRO A 34 4.38 -10.88 -2.31
C PRO A 34 5.85 -10.49 -2.14
N ALA A 35 6.18 -9.90 -0.99
CA ALA A 35 7.55 -9.62 -0.62
C ALA A 35 7.76 -9.63 0.89
N GLN A 36 9.02 -9.85 1.27
CA GLN A 36 9.56 -9.62 2.61
C GLN A 36 10.57 -8.48 2.53
N VAL A 37 10.48 -7.52 3.45
CA VAL A 37 11.37 -6.36 3.50
C VAL A 37 11.86 -6.19 4.93
N TRP A 38 13.18 -6.05 5.12
CA TRP A 38 13.79 -5.86 6.43
C TRP A 38 14.99 -4.94 6.36
N THR A 39 15.42 -4.46 7.52
CA THR A 39 16.66 -3.68 7.65
C THR A 39 17.69 -4.50 8.43
N GLU A 40 18.91 -4.60 7.90
CA GLU A 40 20.05 -5.24 8.51
C GLU A 40 21.30 -4.39 8.26
N ASP A 41 22.08 -4.11 9.29
CA ASP A 41 23.30 -3.27 9.24
C ASP A 41 23.10 -1.90 8.54
N GLY A 42 21.89 -1.30 8.68
CA GLY A 42 21.54 -0.01 8.10
C GLY A 42 21.23 -0.06 6.59
N GLU A 43 21.17 -1.25 6.00
CA GLU A 43 20.75 -1.48 4.61
C GLU A 43 19.37 -2.13 4.59
N VAL A 44 18.56 -1.75 3.59
CA VAL A 44 17.24 -2.37 3.37
C VAL A 44 17.37 -3.49 2.36
N TYR A 45 16.87 -4.65 2.73
CA TYR A 45 16.82 -5.86 1.92
C TYR A 45 15.37 -6.17 1.54
N LEU A 46 15.22 -6.76 0.36
CA LEU A 46 13.93 -7.20 -0.16
C LEU A 46 14.08 -8.58 -0.80
N CYS A 47 13.15 -9.47 -0.47
CA CYS A 47 12.99 -10.78 -1.10
C CYS A 47 11.60 -10.84 -1.78
N SER A 48 11.56 -11.13 -3.08
CA SER A 48 10.34 -11.26 -3.89
C SER A 48 10.67 -11.90 -5.24
N ASP A 49 9.68 -12.49 -5.89
CA ASP A 49 9.79 -13.01 -7.25
C ASP A 49 9.60 -11.94 -8.33
N ALA A 50 9.19 -10.71 -7.96
CA ALA A 50 9.01 -9.63 -8.90
C ALA A 50 10.35 -9.03 -9.36
N PRO A 51 10.41 -8.45 -10.58
CA PRO A 51 11.60 -7.77 -11.08
C PRO A 51 12.05 -6.62 -10.16
N GLU A 52 13.37 -6.47 -9.96
CA GLU A 52 13.95 -5.37 -9.17
C GLU A 52 13.42 -4.00 -9.59
N LYS A 53 13.27 -3.77 -10.91
CA LYS A 53 12.78 -2.51 -11.47
C LYS A 53 11.41 -2.11 -10.87
N MET A 54 10.49 -3.07 -10.72
CA MET A 54 9.17 -2.81 -10.13
C MET A 54 9.29 -2.29 -8.68
N TRP A 55 10.17 -2.92 -7.89
CA TRP A 55 10.38 -2.50 -6.50
C TRP A 55 11.08 -1.15 -6.40
N ARG A 56 12.04 -0.85 -7.29
CA ARG A 56 12.67 0.47 -7.37
C ARG A 56 11.64 1.56 -7.65
N GLU A 57 10.72 1.29 -8.58
CA GLU A 57 9.61 2.19 -8.90
C GLU A 57 8.63 2.30 -7.73
N TYR A 58 8.22 1.19 -7.12
CA TYR A 58 7.29 1.16 -5.99
C TYR A 58 7.79 2.01 -4.81
N PHE A 59 9.07 1.88 -4.45
CA PHE A 59 9.69 2.64 -3.37
C PHE A 59 10.20 4.02 -3.80
N ASP A 60 9.97 4.44 -5.04
CA ASP A 60 10.44 5.71 -5.61
C ASP A 60 11.95 5.96 -5.34
N LEU A 61 12.78 4.91 -5.54
CA LEU A 61 14.19 4.93 -5.13
C LEU A 61 15.06 5.86 -5.98
N ASP A 62 14.64 6.16 -7.21
CA ASP A 62 15.42 6.97 -8.15
C ASP A 62 15.18 8.48 -7.99
N ARG A 63 14.26 8.88 -7.11
CA ARG A 63 13.97 10.28 -6.82
C ARG A 63 14.94 10.84 -5.78
N ASP A 64 15.44 12.05 -6.03
CA ASP A 64 16.32 12.77 -5.10
C ASP A 64 15.52 13.44 -3.96
N TYR A 65 15.22 12.66 -2.93
CA TYR A 65 14.53 13.16 -1.73
C TYR A 65 15.42 14.09 -0.89
N ALA A 66 16.74 13.93 -0.94
CA ALA A 66 17.66 14.83 -0.24
C ALA A 66 17.62 16.22 -0.84
N GLY A 67 17.66 16.31 -2.17
CA GLY A 67 17.51 17.59 -2.89
C GLY A 67 16.15 18.24 -2.66
N ILE A 68 15.06 17.45 -2.64
CA ILE A 68 13.71 17.96 -2.32
C ILE A 68 13.68 18.53 -0.89
N SER A 69 14.19 17.78 0.09
CA SER A 69 14.20 18.19 1.50
C SER A 69 15.05 19.44 1.71
N ALA A 70 16.18 19.55 1.03
CA ALA A 70 17.05 20.74 1.09
C ALA A 70 16.38 22.02 0.54
N GLY A 71 15.35 21.86 -0.29
CA GLY A 71 14.54 22.97 -0.82
C GLY A 71 13.51 23.52 0.17
N PHE A 72 13.22 22.84 1.27
CA PHE A 72 12.28 23.31 2.28
C PHE A 72 12.96 24.27 3.26
N HIS A 73 12.36 25.45 3.46
CA HIS A 73 12.82 26.45 4.39
C HIS A 73 11.63 27.00 5.18
N GLY A 74 11.70 27.02 6.51
CA GLY A 74 10.54 27.46 7.29
C GLY A 74 10.76 27.54 8.81
N GLY A 75 12.02 27.51 9.25
CA GLY A 75 12.39 27.66 10.66
C GLY A 75 12.36 26.34 11.44
N GLU A 76 12.70 26.42 12.72
CA GLU A 76 13.02 25.30 13.61
C GLU A 76 11.96 24.18 13.63
N TYR A 77 10.67 24.53 13.54
CA TYR A 77 9.59 23.54 13.52
C TYR A 77 9.63 22.69 12.24
N LEU A 78 9.77 23.33 11.08
CA LEU A 78 9.86 22.62 9.80
C LEU A 78 11.14 21.79 9.72
N ASP A 79 12.25 22.33 10.20
CA ASP A 79 13.54 21.63 10.24
C ASP A 79 13.42 20.33 11.08
N SER A 80 12.71 20.39 12.21
CA SER A 80 12.42 19.23 13.05
C SER A 80 11.54 18.19 12.32
N CYS A 81 10.52 18.62 11.58
CA CYS A 81 9.67 17.76 10.78
C CYS A 81 10.47 17.07 9.65
N ILE A 82 11.34 17.81 8.97
CA ILE A 82 12.21 17.28 7.91
C ILE A 82 13.16 16.23 8.49
N ALA A 83 13.78 16.52 9.64
CA ALA A 83 14.69 15.59 10.30
C ALA A 83 13.97 14.29 10.71
N TYR A 84 12.75 14.39 11.25
CA TYR A 84 11.92 13.22 11.58
C TYR A 84 11.53 12.42 10.35
N GLY A 85 11.13 13.10 9.26
CA GLY A 85 10.64 12.50 8.03
C GLY A 85 11.72 11.94 7.10
N GLN A 86 13.00 12.06 7.46
CA GLN A 86 14.08 11.47 6.66
C GLN A 86 13.89 9.97 6.49
N GLY A 87 14.07 9.50 5.26
CA GLY A 87 13.91 8.09 4.89
C GLY A 87 12.49 7.69 4.51
N ILE A 88 11.47 8.53 4.74
CA ILE A 88 10.12 8.28 4.22
C ILE A 88 10.14 8.42 2.71
N ARG A 89 9.57 7.42 2.02
CA ARG A 89 9.32 7.44 0.57
C ARG A 89 7.83 7.50 0.28
N ILE A 90 7.43 8.22 -0.77
CA ILE A 90 6.06 8.18 -1.28
C ILE A 90 5.93 6.97 -2.19
N LEU A 91 5.23 5.95 -1.72
CA LEU A 91 5.06 4.70 -2.44
C LEU A 91 4.23 4.92 -3.71
N ARG A 92 4.72 4.41 -4.84
CA ARG A 92 3.96 4.37 -6.09
C ARG A 92 3.09 3.13 -6.12
N GLN A 93 1.98 3.22 -5.41
CA GLN A 93 1.02 2.14 -5.29
C GLN A 93 0.21 1.96 -6.59
N GLU A 94 -0.36 0.79 -6.75
CA GLU A 94 -1.33 0.52 -7.81
C GLU A 94 -2.55 1.44 -7.60
N PRO A 95 -2.98 2.21 -8.62
CA PRO A 95 -3.96 3.29 -8.44
C PRO A 95 -5.31 2.81 -7.91
N TRP A 96 -5.78 1.63 -8.34
CA TRP A 96 -7.04 1.05 -7.86
C TRP A 96 -6.96 0.61 -6.39
N GLU A 97 -5.86 -0.04 -5.98
CA GLU A 97 -5.61 -0.39 -4.57
C GLU A 97 -5.55 0.88 -3.70
N ALA A 98 -4.86 1.91 -4.17
CA ALA A 98 -4.76 3.19 -3.47
C ALA A 98 -6.14 3.86 -3.31
N LEU A 99 -6.97 3.89 -4.34
CA LEU A 99 -8.34 4.43 -4.29
C LEU A 99 -9.23 3.67 -3.31
N CYS A 100 -9.23 2.34 -3.36
CA CYS A 100 -9.98 1.52 -2.42
C CYS A 100 -9.54 1.75 -0.97
N SER A 101 -8.24 1.77 -0.74
CA SER A 101 -7.65 2.01 0.58
C SER A 101 -8.02 3.40 1.10
N PHE A 102 -8.03 4.42 0.24
CA PHE A 102 -8.50 5.76 0.57
C PHE A 102 -9.99 5.78 0.96
N ILE A 103 -10.86 5.10 0.21
CA ILE A 103 -12.29 4.97 0.57
C ILE A 103 -12.44 4.29 1.94
N ILE A 104 -11.70 3.20 2.17
CA ILE A 104 -11.74 2.45 3.43
C ILE A 104 -11.20 3.29 4.60
N SER A 105 -10.25 4.17 4.36
CA SER A 105 -9.60 5.00 5.38
C SER A 105 -10.50 6.10 5.94
N GLN A 106 -11.57 6.49 5.24
CA GLN A 106 -12.43 7.60 5.66
C GLN A 106 -13.04 7.38 7.04
N CYS A 107 -12.79 8.29 8.00
CA CYS A 107 -13.23 8.21 9.39
C CYS A 107 -12.92 6.83 10.03
N ASN A 108 -11.68 6.34 9.87
CA ASN A 108 -11.27 5.01 10.31
C ASN A 108 -9.90 5.05 10.99
N ASN A 109 -9.46 3.98 11.62
CA ASN A 109 -8.13 3.84 12.21
C ASN A 109 -7.31 2.78 11.45
N ILE A 110 -5.98 2.88 11.53
CA ILE A 110 -5.05 2.07 10.73
C ILE A 110 -5.28 0.56 10.93
N SER A 111 -5.42 0.09 12.17
CA SER A 111 -5.63 -1.33 12.45
C SER A 111 -6.90 -1.88 11.80
N ARG A 112 -8.00 -1.11 11.86
CA ARG A 112 -9.27 -1.50 11.22
C ARG A 112 -9.18 -1.43 9.70
N ILE A 113 -8.46 -0.43 9.14
CA ILE A 113 -8.24 -0.33 7.70
C ILE A 113 -7.48 -1.56 7.20
N LYS A 114 -6.34 -1.89 7.84
CA LYS A 114 -5.55 -3.10 7.51
C LYS A 114 -6.42 -4.35 7.50
N GLY A 115 -7.23 -4.58 8.53
CA GLY A 115 -8.12 -5.74 8.62
C GLY A 115 -9.26 -5.75 7.56
N ILE A 116 -9.74 -4.60 7.09
CA ILE A 116 -10.73 -4.54 6.01
C ILE A 116 -10.06 -4.85 4.66
N VAL A 117 -8.90 -4.25 4.39
CA VAL A 117 -8.12 -4.49 3.17
C VAL A 117 -7.70 -5.96 3.07
N GLU A 118 -7.29 -6.56 4.18
CA GLU A 118 -6.92 -7.97 4.23
C GLU A 118 -8.12 -8.87 3.87
N ARG A 119 -9.27 -8.68 4.51
CA ARG A 119 -10.50 -9.41 4.16
C ARG A 119 -10.93 -9.22 2.71
N LEU A 120 -10.73 -8.02 2.15
CA LEU A 120 -11.00 -7.76 0.74
C LEU A 120 -10.14 -8.64 -0.17
N CYS A 121 -8.85 -8.72 0.11
CA CYS A 121 -7.91 -9.54 -0.65
C CYS A 121 -8.17 -11.04 -0.45
N GLU A 122 -8.37 -11.50 0.78
CA GLU A 122 -8.68 -12.91 1.07
C GLU A 122 -9.99 -13.38 0.45
N SER A 123 -11.03 -12.53 0.44
CA SER A 123 -12.34 -12.91 -0.08
C SER A 123 -12.44 -12.87 -1.60
N PHE A 124 -11.71 -11.97 -2.25
CA PHE A 124 -11.92 -11.68 -3.67
C PHE A 124 -10.64 -11.63 -4.50
N GLY A 125 -9.45 -11.63 -3.87
CA GLY A 125 -8.17 -11.64 -4.54
C GLY A 125 -7.71 -13.02 -4.97
N GLU A 126 -6.78 -13.09 -5.91
CA GLU A 126 -6.17 -14.34 -6.35
C GLU A 126 -5.09 -14.77 -5.35
N PRO A 127 -5.05 -16.06 -4.95
CA PRO A 127 -4.00 -16.56 -4.07
C PRO A 127 -2.65 -16.61 -4.79
N VAL A 128 -1.58 -16.25 -4.08
CA VAL A 128 -0.19 -16.30 -4.56
C VAL A 128 0.67 -16.96 -3.49
N GLU A 129 1.34 -18.04 -3.84
CA GLU A 129 2.29 -18.72 -2.95
C GLU A 129 3.66 -18.03 -3.01
N PHE A 130 4.25 -17.78 -1.83
CA PHE A 130 5.58 -17.22 -1.73
C PHE A 130 6.21 -17.63 -0.39
N GLU A 131 7.44 -18.16 -0.41
CA GLU A 131 8.19 -18.59 0.79
C GLU A 131 7.37 -19.49 1.74
N GLY A 132 6.57 -20.40 1.18
CA GLY A 132 5.77 -21.36 1.94
C GLY A 132 4.51 -20.78 2.62
N ALA A 133 4.15 -19.54 2.33
CA ALA A 133 2.94 -18.87 2.79
C ALA A 133 2.05 -18.47 1.61
N VAL A 134 0.74 -18.37 1.86
CA VAL A 134 -0.24 -17.91 0.87
C VAL A 134 -0.55 -16.44 1.13
N TYR A 135 -0.40 -15.65 0.11
CA TYR A 135 -0.79 -14.25 0.04
C TYR A 135 -1.95 -14.09 -0.95
N TYR A 136 -2.61 -12.94 -0.93
CA TYR A 136 -3.68 -12.68 -1.89
C TYR A 136 -3.40 -11.37 -2.63
N ALA A 137 -3.47 -11.40 -3.96
CA ALA A 137 -3.41 -10.18 -4.76
C ALA A 137 -4.59 -9.25 -4.44
N PHE A 138 -4.42 -7.94 -4.68
CA PHE A 138 -5.56 -7.02 -4.57
C PHE A 138 -6.57 -7.33 -5.69
N PRO A 139 -7.88 -7.50 -5.40
CA PRO A 139 -8.86 -7.83 -6.43
C PRO A 139 -9.06 -6.68 -7.40
N SER A 140 -9.11 -6.97 -8.70
CA SER A 140 -9.32 -5.95 -9.74
C SER A 140 -10.66 -5.24 -9.60
N ALA A 141 -10.77 -4.02 -10.14
CA ALA A 141 -12.02 -3.27 -10.20
C ALA A 141 -13.11 -4.06 -10.92
N GLN A 142 -12.78 -4.75 -12.01
CA GLN A 142 -13.70 -5.61 -12.76
C GLN A 142 -14.23 -6.76 -11.91
N ARG A 143 -13.35 -7.37 -11.10
CA ARG A 143 -13.75 -8.45 -10.17
C ARG A 143 -14.76 -7.95 -9.14
N ILE A 144 -14.51 -6.78 -8.55
CA ILE A 144 -15.39 -6.18 -7.55
C ILE A 144 -16.71 -5.72 -8.19
N ALA A 145 -16.65 -5.07 -9.37
CA ALA A 145 -17.84 -4.60 -10.08
C ALA A 145 -18.81 -5.73 -10.49
N ALA A 146 -18.30 -6.96 -10.66
CA ALA A 146 -19.08 -8.13 -11.03
C ALA A 146 -19.71 -8.87 -9.83
N LEU A 147 -19.52 -8.39 -8.60
CA LEU A 147 -20.06 -9.03 -7.40
C LEU A 147 -21.55 -8.74 -7.25
N GLU A 148 -22.27 -9.73 -6.70
CA GLU A 148 -23.68 -9.61 -6.35
C GLU A 148 -23.87 -8.59 -5.20
N PRO A 149 -25.06 -7.93 -5.13
CA PRO A 149 -25.39 -7.04 -4.03
C PRO A 149 -25.22 -7.73 -2.66
N GLY A 150 -24.52 -7.05 -1.73
CA GLY A 150 -24.25 -7.57 -0.40
C GLY A 150 -22.98 -8.43 -0.28
N ALA A 151 -22.31 -8.78 -1.39
CA ALA A 151 -21.08 -9.57 -1.32
C ALA A 151 -19.97 -8.89 -0.49
N LEU A 152 -19.93 -7.56 -0.48
CA LEU A 152 -18.95 -6.79 0.30
C LEU A 152 -19.26 -6.73 1.82
N ASP A 153 -20.36 -7.30 2.30
CA ASP A 153 -20.71 -7.31 3.73
C ASP A 153 -19.70 -8.11 4.56
N VAL A 154 -19.06 -9.11 3.95
CA VAL A 154 -17.96 -9.89 4.56
C VAL A 154 -16.81 -9.00 5.03
N LEU A 155 -16.59 -7.86 4.40
CA LEU A 155 -15.53 -6.90 4.73
C LEU A 155 -15.78 -6.18 6.06
N ARG A 156 -17.04 -6.12 6.52
CA ARG A 156 -17.47 -5.33 7.68
C ARG A 156 -17.03 -3.86 7.60
N CYS A 157 -17.04 -3.31 6.38
CA CYS A 157 -16.61 -1.93 6.11
C CYS A 157 -17.74 -0.91 6.26
N GLY A 158 -18.98 -1.37 6.58
CA GLY A 158 -20.14 -0.52 6.84
C GLY A 158 -20.52 0.31 5.62
N TYR A 159 -20.81 1.58 5.84
CA TYR A 159 -21.25 2.51 4.79
C TYR A 159 -20.26 2.66 3.60
N ARG A 160 -19.05 2.12 3.69
CA ARG A 160 -18.04 2.22 2.63
C ARG A 160 -18.24 1.20 1.51
N ALA A 161 -18.99 0.11 1.76
CA ALA A 161 -19.25 -0.92 0.75
C ALA A 161 -19.88 -0.36 -0.54
N PRO A 162 -20.95 0.48 -0.48
CA PRO A 162 -21.50 1.10 -1.69
C PRO A 162 -20.51 1.99 -2.44
N TYR A 163 -19.62 2.70 -1.74
CA TYR A 163 -18.62 3.55 -2.39
C TYR A 163 -17.53 2.73 -3.10
N ILE A 164 -17.08 1.62 -2.50
CA ILE A 164 -16.15 0.70 -3.14
C ILE A 164 -16.79 0.10 -4.40
N MET A 165 -18.03 -0.34 -4.32
CA MET A 165 -18.78 -0.89 -5.45
C MET A 165 -18.95 0.14 -6.57
N SER A 166 -19.36 1.37 -6.23
CA SER A 166 -19.55 2.45 -7.22
C SER A 166 -18.23 2.82 -7.90
N ALA A 167 -17.13 2.92 -7.14
CA ALA A 167 -15.82 3.17 -7.70
C ALA A 167 -15.36 2.03 -8.62
N ALA A 168 -15.59 0.78 -8.21
CA ALA A 168 -15.26 -0.39 -9.03
C ALA A 168 -16.01 -0.41 -10.37
N GLN A 169 -17.30 -0.07 -10.35
CA GLN A 169 -18.12 0.06 -11.55
C GLN A 169 -17.60 1.15 -12.47
N ALA A 170 -17.28 2.33 -11.92
CA ALA A 170 -16.77 3.47 -12.69
C ALA A 170 -15.40 3.20 -13.33
N VAL A 171 -14.53 2.44 -12.66
CA VAL A 171 -13.25 2.00 -13.23
C VAL A 171 -13.48 0.90 -14.28
N ALA A 172 -14.37 -0.05 -14.00
CA ALA A 172 -14.63 -1.18 -14.89
C ALA A 172 -15.30 -0.77 -16.21
N ASP A 173 -16.16 0.24 -16.20
CA ASP A 173 -16.85 0.77 -17.40
C ASP A 173 -16.07 1.90 -18.10
N GLY A 174 -14.92 2.32 -17.54
CA GLY A 174 -14.04 3.35 -18.09
C GLY A 174 -14.52 4.78 -17.88
N SER A 175 -15.56 5.03 -17.07
CA SER A 175 -16.00 6.37 -16.72
C SER A 175 -15.05 7.06 -15.72
N LEU A 176 -14.22 6.29 -15.02
CA LEU A 176 -13.12 6.75 -14.19
C LEU A 176 -11.81 6.14 -14.69
N ASP A 177 -10.97 6.99 -15.29
CA ASP A 177 -9.60 6.63 -15.66
C ASP A 177 -8.65 6.97 -14.50
N LEU A 178 -7.95 5.96 -13.98
CA LEU A 178 -6.98 6.12 -12.88
C LEU A 178 -5.55 6.38 -13.38
N GLU A 179 -5.32 6.33 -14.70
CA GLU A 179 -4.03 6.54 -15.34
C GLU A 179 -3.92 7.93 -16.02
N ALA A 180 -5.01 8.74 -15.99
CA ALA A 180 -5.12 10.02 -16.66
C ALA A 180 -4.32 11.15 -15.98
#